data_5cdd22966a0956bf591e798321a83b7c
#
_entry.id   5cdd22966a0956bf591e798321a83b7c
#
_cell.length_a   1.000
_cell.length_b   1.000
_cell.length_c   1.000
_cell.angle_alpha   90.00
_cell.angle_beta   90.00
_cell.angle_gamma   90.00
#
_symmetry.space_group_name_H-M   'P 1'
#
loop_
_entity.id
_entity.type
_entity.pdbx_description
1 polymer ?
#
loop_
_entity_poly.entity_id
_entity_poly.type
_entity_poly.pdbx_seq_one_letter_code
_entity_poly.pdbx_strand_id
1 'polypeptide(L)'
;ELPSYSKKENWGARETFYHLVRTILLPMVPAPGTSWPRPDRTDRRPRANLLGATALGFRNRDDVREVTRLLGDCGVDVHVCAPLGATVADLRRLPDADFNVVLYPEVAETTARWLQKSFGTPMVRTVPIGVLATREFLEEVGKIADLDVAPVLRRERAGEAQASASRSLLPWYSRSVDSTYLTGKRVFVFGDATHVLAAARIAKDELGFTVVGIGTYSREYARPIREAAAAMGVEALISDDYLEVEQRVAELAPELVLGTQMERHIAKRLGVPCAVISAPIHVQDVPARHSPQMGFEGANVIFDTWVHPLMMGLEEHLLHMFKDDFEFADGATPSHLHATAKHAATAPAAERAGPAVITASPGDGDPDEDIEAPEAASAVGLTEEESEGTDEPDVVVAAAPATAVWLPPAEAELRKIPFFVRGKARRNTERYAVDHGITQITVDTLYDAKAHYGR
;
A
#
# COMPACT_ATOMS: atom_id res chain seq x y z
N GLU A 1 23.50 -24.09 7.20
CA GLU A 1 23.47 -22.68 7.60
C GLU A 1 22.89 -21.84 6.46
N LEU A 2 22.05 -20.89 6.81
CA LEU A 2 21.58 -19.88 5.87
C LEU A 2 22.41 -18.61 6.03
N PRO A 3 22.80 -17.92 4.94
CA PRO A 3 23.58 -16.69 5.03
C PRO A 3 22.73 -15.59 5.67
N SER A 4 23.24 -14.99 6.74
CA SER A 4 22.68 -13.77 7.33
C SER A 4 23.19 -12.54 6.58
N TYR A 5 22.40 -11.47 6.56
CA TYR A 5 22.71 -10.15 5.97
C TYR A 5 22.89 -10.09 4.44
N SER A 6 22.96 -11.21 3.74
CA SER A 6 23.18 -11.23 2.28
C SER A 6 21.90 -11.35 1.46
N LYS A 7 20.76 -11.61 2.10
CA LYS A 7 19.45 -11.82 1.46
C LYS A 7 18.33 -11.19 2.27
N LYS A 8 17.19 -10.97 1.60
CA LYS A 8 15.98 -10.42 2.22
C LYS A 8 15.27 -11.48 3.08
N GLU A 9 14.40 -11.00 3.98
CA GLU A 9 13.67 -11.84 4.94
C GLU A 9 12.86 -12.95 4.27
N ASN A 10 12.09 -12.63 3.24
CA ASN A 10 11.28 -13.61 2.51
C ASN A 10 12.12 -14.75 1.90
N TRP A 11 13.33 -14.45 1.41
CA TRP A 11 14.25 -15.49 0.96
C TRP A 11 14.66 -16.42 2.10
N GLY A 12 15.00 -15.87 3.26
CA GLY A 12 15.33 -16.65 4.44
C GLY A 12 14.18 -17.53 4.92
N ALA A 13 12.96 -16.98 4.96
CA ALA A 13 11.74 -17.69 5.30
C ALA A 13 11.47 -18.85 4.32
N ARG A 14 11.60 -18.62 3.01
CA ARG A 14 11.45 -19.62 1.95
C ARG A 14 12.42 -20.80 2.12
N GLU A 15 13.71 -20.48 2.23
CA GLU A 15 14.74 -21.53 2.34
C GLU A 15 14.57 -22.32 3.63
N THR A 16 14.32 -21.65 4.75
CA THR A 16 14.09 -22.31 6.04
C THR A 16 12.89 -23.24 5.96
N PHE A 17 11.75 -22.76 5.47
CA PHE A 17 10.53 -23.53 5.35
C PHE A 17 10.72 -24.74 4.42
N TYR A 18 11.30 -24.53 3.25
CA TYR A 18 11.58 -25.60 2.30
C TYR A 18 12.50 -26.67 2.87
N HIS A 19 13.61 -26.28 3.46
CA HIS A 19 14.57 -27.26 4.02
C HIS A 19 14.02 -28.02 5.22
N LEU A 20 13.25 -27.37 6.09
CA LEU A 20 12.57 -28.04 7.21
C LEU A 20 11.58 -29.07 6.71
N VAL A 21 10.64 -28.68 5.86
CA VAL A 21 9.61 -29.57 5.31
C VAL A 21 10.27 -30.73 4.56
N ARG A 22 11.23 -30.44 3.69
CA ARG A 22 11.93 -31.47 2.94
C ARG A 22 12.68 -32.45 3.86
N THR A 23 13.40 -31.99 4.85
CA THR A 23 14.15 -32.86 5.78
C THR A 23 13.22 -33.78 6.58
N ILE A 24 12.08 -33.22 7.02
CA ILE A 24 11.10 -34.00 7.82
C ILE A 24 10.38 -35.02 6.96
N LEU A 25 10.02 -34.68 5.72
CA LEU A 25 9.17 -35.49 4.87
C LEU A 25 9.94 -36.39 3.88
N LEU A 26 11.23 -36.15 3.64
CA LEU A 26 12.03 -36.91 2.69
C LEU A 26 12.00 -38.44 2.95
N PRO A 27 12.07 -38.93 4.22
CA PRO A 27 11.96 -40.35 4.52
C PRO A 27 10.56 -40.94 4.22
N MET A 28 9.53 -40.09 4.05
CA MET A 28 8.15 -40.50 3.83
C MET A 28 7.77 -40.48 2.34
N VAL A 29 8.64 -39.96 1.46
CA VAL A 29 8.36 -39.88 0.01
C VAL A 29 8.14 -41.29 -0.54
N PRO A 30 7.00 -41.53 -1.26
CA PRO A 30 6.72 -42.82 -1.86
C PRO A 30 7.80 -43.29 -2.81
N ALA A 31 8.00 -44.61 -2.90
CA ALA A 31 8.90 -45.21 -3.88
C ALA A 31 8.44 -44.84 -5.33
N PRO A 32 9.37 -44.74 -6.29
CA PRO A 32 9.01 -44.46 -7.70
C PRO A 32 7.91 -45.42 -8.19
N GLY A 33 6.84 -44.85 -8.78
CA GLY A 33 5.68 -45.60 -9.27
C GLY A 33 4.60 -45.91 -8.22
N THR A 34 4.76 -45.46 -6.99
CA THR A 34 3.72 -45.52 -5.96
C THR A 34 3.19 -44.12 -5.63
N SER A 35 1.93 -44.05 -5.23
CA SER A 35 1.30 -42.81 -4.79
C SER A 35 1.19 -42.74 -3.26
N TRP A 36 1.18 -41.53 -2.72
CA TRP A 36 0.90 -41.32 -1.31
C TRP A 36 -0.54 -41.76 -0.99
N PRO A 37 -0.73 -42.63 0.04
CA PRO A 37 -2.06 -43.08 0.43
C PRO A 37 -2.81 -41.91 1.08
N ARG A 38 -3.87 -41.43 0.42
CA ARG A 38 -4.72 -40.39 0.96
C ARG A 38 -5.91 -40.96 1.69
N PRO A 39 -6.34 -40.31 2.81
CA PRO A 39 -7.58 -40.67 3.47
C PRO A 39 -8.77 -40.57 2.51
N ASP A 40 -9.71 -41.52 2.59
CA ASP A 40 -10.92 -41.46 1.79
C ASP A 40 -11.72 -40.19 2.04
N ARG A 41 -12.30 -39.65 0.97
CA ARG A 41 -13.11 -38.43 0.99
C ARG A 41 -14.61 -38.69 1.07
N THR A 42 -15.05 -39.94 1.05
CA THR A 42 -16.48 -40.33 0.98
C THR A 42 -17.29 -39.73 2.13
N ASP A 43 -16.71 -39.72 3.35
CA ASP A 43 -17.42 -39.26 4.55
C ASP A 43 -16.81 -38.03 5.21
N ARG A 44 -16.00 -37.25 4.50
CA ARG A 44 -15.38 -36.05 5.03
C ARG A 44 -15.30 -34.90 4.02
N ARG A 45 -15.23 -33.68 4.50
CA ARG A 45 -14.91 -32.51 3.69
C ARG A 45 -13.49 -32.60 3.13
N PRO A 46 -13.25 -31.99 1.95
CA PRO A 46 -11.90 -31.77 1.45
C PRO A 46 -11.06 -30.96 2.46
N ARG A 47 -9.77 -31.30 2.52
CA ARG A 47 -8.82 -30.66 3.43
C ARG A 47 -7.73 -29.92 2.66
N ALA A 48 -7.47 -28.69 3.05
CA ALA A 48 -6.43 -27.86 2.47
C ALA A 48 -5.33 -27.50 3.49
N ASN A 49 -4.08 -27.50 3.07
CA ASN A 49 -3.04 -26.80 3.82
C ASN A 49 -3.03 -25.31 3.41
N LEU A 50 -2.82 -24.41 4.38
CA LEU A 50 -2.52 -23.01 4.13
C LEU A 50 -1.02 -22.81 4.28
N LEU A 51 -0.34 -22.42 3.20
CA LEU A 51 1.10 -22.33 3.16
C LEU A 51 1.60 -20.91 2.93
N GLY A 52 2.64 -20.51 3.68
CA GLY A 52 3.41 -19.30 3.45
C GLY A 52 3.24 -18.19 4.47
N ALA A 53 2.18 -18.18 5.26
CA ALA A 53 2.01 -17.18 6.32
C ALA A 53 3.12 -17.33 7.37
N THR A 54 3.70 -16.18 7.80
CA THR A 54 4.77 -16.10 8.81
C THR A 54 4.33 -15.25 10.01
N ALA A 55 5.05 -15.33 11.11
CA ALA A 55 4.76 -14.54 12.30
C ALA A 55 5.04 -13.03 12.11
N LEU A 56 6.01 -12.69 11.25
CA LEU A 56 6.45 -11.32 10.96
C LEU A 56 5.83 -10.76 9.68
N GLY A 57 5.10 -11.56 8.91
CA GLY A 57 4.49 -11.14 7.67
C GLY A 57 3.38 -10.10 7.88
N PHE A 58 3.24 -9.18 6.94
CA PHE A 58 2.24 -8.13 6.96
C PHE A 58 0.83 -8.75 7.01
N ARG A 59 0.14 -8.56 8.14
CA ARG A 59 -1.25 -9.02 8.40
C ARG A 59 -1.52 -10.52 8.20
N ASN A 60 -0.47 -11.34 8.14
CA ASN A 60 -0.57 -12.78 7.84
C ASN A 60 -1.52 -13.55 8.75
N ARG A 61 -1.64 -13.19 10.05
CA ARG A 61 -2.59 -13.83 10.98
C ARG A 61 -4.04 -13.55 10.60
N ASP A 62 -4.33 -12.35 10.17
CA ASP A 62 -5.67 -11.94 9.76
C ASP A 62 -6.03 -12.58 8.41
N ASP A 63 -5.07 -12.67 7.50
CA ASP A 63 -5.24 -13.33 6.21
C ASP A 63 -5.53 -14.83 6.36
N VAL A 64 -4.76 -15.53 7.21
CA VAL A 64 -5.04 -16.94 7.53
C VAL A 64 -6.45 -17.13 8.07
N ARG A 65 -6.89 -16.26 8.97
CA ARG A 65 -8.24 -16.30 9.54
C ARG A 65 -9.32 -16.07 8.48
N GLU A 66 -9.13 -15.09 7.62
CA GLU A 66 -10.11 -14.77 6.56
C GLU A 66 -10.16 -15.87 5.50
N VAL A 67 -9.02 -16.38 5.04
CA VAL A 67 -8.99 -17.48 4.07
C VAL A 67 -9.54 -18.78 4.67
N THR A 68 -9.28 -19.07 5.96
CA THR A 68 -9.91 -20.20 6.66
C THR A 68 -11.43 -20.08 6.64
N ARG A 69 -11.98 -18.89 6.86
CA ARG A 69 -13.42 -18.62 6.79
C ARG A 69 -13.96 -18.85 5.39
N LEU A 70 -13.28 -18.31 4.36
CA LEU A 70 -13.67 -18.49 2.94
C LEU A 70 -13.70 -19.97 2.54
N LEU A 71 -12.67 -20.74 2.90
CA LEU A 71 -12.61 -22.18 2.65
C LEU A 71 -13.76 -22.90 3.36
N GLY A 72 -14.03 -22.56 4.61
CA GLY A 72 -15.14 -23.10 5.39
C GLY A 72 -16.51 -22.83 4.74
N ASP A 73 -16.72 -21.64 4.15
CA ASP A 73 -17.93 -21.32 3.41
C ASP A 73 -18.11 -22.17 2.13
N CYS A 74 -16.99 -22.62 1.54
CA CYS A 74 -16.97 -23.56 0.42
C CYS A 74 -17.06 -25.03 0.84
N GLY A 75 -17.08 -25.31 2.15
CA GLY A 75 -17.10 -26.69 2.66
C GLY A 75 -15.72 -27.36 2.71
N VAL A 76 -14.64 -26.60 2.73
CA VAL A 76 -13.25 -27.08 2.85
C VAL A 76 -12.75 -26.84 4.27
N ASP A 77 -12.12 -27.84 4.87
CA ASP A 77 -11.49 -27.76 6.18
C ASP A 77 -9.99 -27.43 6.02
N VAL A 78 -9.46 -26.56 6.88
CA VAL A 78 -8.01 -26.31 6.95
C VAL A 78 -7.36 -27.47 7.74
N HIS A 79 -6.40 -28.14 7.10
CA HIS A 79 -5.68 -29.28 7.66
C HIS A 79 -4.46 -28.85 8.48
N VAL A 80 -3.58 -28.08 7.85
CA VAL A 80 -2.38 -27.52 8.46
C VAL A 80 -2.20 -26.08 7.96
N CYS A 81 -1.88 -25.16 8.87
CA CYS A 81 -1.34 -23.83 8.52
C CYS A 81 0.16 -23.84 8.81
N ALA A 82 1.00 -23.53 7.82
CA ALA A 82 2.45 -23.55 7.95
C ALA A 82 3.14 -22.48 7.08
N PRO A 83 4.25 -21.91 7.56
CA PRO A 83 4.95 -22.14 8.83
C PRO A 83 4.27 -21.52 10.06
N LEU A 84 3.32 -20.58 9.90
CA LEU A 84 2.69 -19.85 11.01
C LEU A 84 2.01 -20.82 11.99
N GLY A 85 2.55 -20.90 13.22
CA GLY A 85 1.99 -21.72 14.29
C GLY A 85 2.19 -23.23 14.16
N ALA A 86 2.85 -23.71 13.10
CA ALA A 86 3.06 -25.11 12.86
C ALA A 86 4.14 -25.74 13.77
N THR A 87 3.84 -26.91 14.31
CA THR A 87 4.80 -27.77 14.98
C THR A 87 5.44 -28.73 13.99
N VAL A 88 6.52 -29.43 14.40
CA VAL A 88 7.12 -30.53 13.61
C VAL A 88 6.12 -31.64 13.32
N ALA A 89 5.21 -31.91 14.27
CA ALA A 89 4.15 -32.89 14.08
C ALA A 89 3.17 -32.49 13.00
N ASP A 90 2.82 -31.20 12.92
CA ASP A 90 1.95 -30.67 11.87
C ASP A 90 2.63 -30.75 10.49
N LEU A 91 3.94 -30.44 10.42
CA LEU A 91 4.67 -30.55 9.15
C LEU A 91 4.70 -31.99 8.60
N ARG A 92 4.70 -33.02 9.47
CA ARG A 92 4.60 -34.42 9.05
C ARG A 92 3.26 -34.76 8.41
N ARG A 93 2.22 -34.02 8.72
CA ARG A 93 0.84 -34.22 8.22
C ARG A 93 0.56 -33.51 6.89
N LEU A 94 1.46 -32.66 6.41
CA LEU A 94 1.25 -31.92 5.17
C LEU A 94 0.85 -32.79 3.96
N PRO A 95 1.40 -34.01 3.77
CA PRO A 95 1.02 -34.89 2.66
C PRO A 95 -0.43 -35.42 2.71
N ASP A 96 -1.06 -35.41 3.89
CA ASP A 96 -2.41 -35.96 4.10
C ASP A 96 -3.54 -35.02 3.66
N ALA A 97 -3.21 -33.76 3.30
CA ALA A 97 -4.17 -32.86 2.73
C ALA A 97 -4.54 -33.21 1.28
N ASP A 98 -5.73 -32.85 0.86
CA ASP A 98 -6.19 -33.05 -0.51
C ASP A 98 -5.51 -32.09 -1.48
N PHE A 99 -5.23 -30.86 -1.02
CA PHE A 99 -4.51 -29.84 -1.80
C PHE A 99 -3.83 -28.81 -0.90
N ASN A 100 -2.94 -28.00 -1.50
CA ASN A 100 -2.29 -26.87 -0.85
C ASN A 100 -2.85 -25.56 -1.37
N VAL A 101 -3.00 -24.57 -0.50
CA VAL A 101 -3.27 -23.16 -0.83
C VAL A 101 -2.02 -22.36 -0.53
N VAL A 102 -1.44 -21.72 -1.56
CA VAL A 102 -0.23 -20.89 -1.44
C VAL A 102 -0.65 -19.45 -1.23
N LEU A 103 -0.61 -18.98 0.02
CA LEU A 103 -0.99 -17.60 0.36
C LEU A 103 0.12 -16.59 0.03
N TYR A 104 1.35 -16.97 0.31
CA TYR A 104 2.54 -16.13 0.08
C TYR A 104 3.56 -16.91 -0.73
N PRO A 105 3.53 -16.78 -2.06
CA PRO A 105 4.45 -17.46 -2.98
C PRO A 105 5.92 -17.25 -2.64
N GLU A 106 6.31 -16.06 -2.18
CA GLU A 106 7.68 -15.74 -1.77
C GLU A 106 8.23 -16.69 -0.70
N VAL A 107 7.34 -17.22 0.16
CA VAL A 107 7.73 -18.12 1.24
C VAL A 107 7.46 -19.58 0.89
N ALA A 108 6.34 -19.89 0.24
CA ALA A 108 5.82 -21.25 0.20
C ALA A 108 5.80 -21.92 -1.17
N GLU A 109 5.96 -21.19 -2.28
CA GLU A 109 5.81 -21.79 -3.61
C GLU A 109 6.80 -22.94 -3.86
N THR A 110 8.06 -22.77 -3.47
CA THR A 110 9.07 -23.84 -3.60
C THR A 110 8.69 -25.09 -2.84
N THR A 111 8.20 -24.93 -1.62
CA THR A 111 7.73 -26.04 -0.77
C THR A 111 6.49 -26.71 -1.37
N ALA A 112 5.51 -25.93 -1.82
CA ALA A 112 4.28 -26.47 -2.41
C ALA A 112 4.55 -27.23 -3.71
N ARG A 113 5.44 -26.74 -4.57
CA ARG A 113 5.91 -27.45 -5.78
C ARG A 113 6.60 -28.75 -5.44
N TRP A 114 7.42 -28.78 -4.38
CA TRP A 114 8.06 -30.00 -3.94
C TRP A 114 7.04 -31.01 -3.38
N LEU A 115 6.06 -30.57 -2.58
CA LEU A 115 4.96 -31.41 -2.10
C LEU A 115 4.14 -31.98 -3.26
N GLN A 116 3.84 -31.18 -4.27
CA GLN A 116 3.14 -31.64 -5.47
C GLN A 116 3.95 -32.72 -6.21
N LYS A 117 5.25 -32.49 -6.39
CA LYS A 117 6.13 -33.46 -7.08
C LYS A 117 6.31 -34.76 -6.29
N SER A 118 6.46 -34.67 -4.98
CA SER A 118 6.83 -35.80 -4.12
C SER A 118 5.64 -36.62 -3.61
N PHE A 119 4.50 -35.94 -3.40
CA PHE A 119 3.30 -36.56 -2.82
C PHE A 119 2.06 -36.44 -3.71
N GLY A 120 2.18 -35.77 -4.85
CA GLY A 120 1.07 -35.55 -5.78
C GLY A 120 0.00 -34.57 -5.25
N THR A 121 0.28 -33.76 -4.23
CA THR A 121 -0.67 -32.83 -3.64
C THR A 121 -0.82 -31.58 -4.53
N PRO A 122 -1.96 -31.38 -5.22
CA PRO A 122 -2.13 -30.21 -6.10
C PRO A 122 -2.11 -28.92 -5.30
N MET A 123 -1.95 -27.77 -5.98
CA MET A 123 -1.94 -26.49 -5.32
C MET A 123 -2.80 -25.46 -6.02
N VAL A 124 -3.50 -24.64 -5.24
CA VAL A 124 -4.13 -23.36 -5.61
C VAL A 124 -3.05 -22.30 -5.61
N ARG A 125 -2.95 -21.55 -6.69
CA ARG A 125 -1.91 -20.51 -6.90
C ARG A 125 -2.45 -19.11 -6.85
N THR A 126 -3.73 -18.92 -7.06
CA THR A 126 -4.37 -17.62 -7.00
C THR A 126 -4.33 -17.12 -5.57
N VAL A 127 -3.72 -15.96 -5.36
CA VAL A 127 -3.71 -15.29 -4.06
C VAL A 127 -4.95 -14.39 -3.98
N PRO A 128 -5.84 -14.56 -2.97
CA PRO A 128 -7.13 -13.90 -2.95
C PRO A 128 -7.06 -12.47 -2.39
N ILE A 129 -6.25 -11.61 -3.01
CA ILE A 129 -6.15 -10.18 -2.65
C ILE A 129 -6.92 -9.35 -3.69
N GLY A 130 -7.97 -8.66 -3.26
CA GLY A 130 -8.95 -7.98 -4.10
C GLY A 130 -10.18 -8.83 -4.42
N VAL A 131 -11.25 -8.19 -4.90
CA VAL A 131 -12.53 -8.85 -5.18
C VAL A 131 -12.41 -9.85 -6.34
N LEU A 132 -11.78 -9.42 -7.44
CA LEU A 132 -11.63 -10.26 -8.64
C LEU A 132 -10.77 -11.50 -8.34
N ALA A 133 -9.62 -11.31 -7.70
CA ALA A 133 -8.74 -12.42 -7.35
C ALA A 133 -9.35 -13.35 -6.32
N THR A 134 -10.18 -12.85 -5.39
CA THR A 134 -10.92 -13.68 -4.44
C THR A 134 -11.94 -14.56 -5.14
N ARG A 135 -12.65 -14.06 -6.16
CA ARG A 135 -13.57 -14.87 -6.99
C ARG A 135 -12.82 -15.96 -7.76
N GLU A 136 -11.72 -15.61 -8.42
CA GLU A 136 -10.86 -16.57 -9.13
C GLU A 136 -10.29 -17.65 -8.19
N PHE A 137 -9.87 -17.26 -7.01
CA PHE A 137 -9.42 -18.17 -5.96
C PHE A 137 -10.49 -19.20 -5.60
N LEU A 138 -11.73 -18.75 -5.37
CA LEU A 138 -12.83 -19.65 -5.04
C LEU A 138 -13.15 -20.61 -6.19
N GLU A 139 -13.10 -20.13 -7.45
CA GLU A 139 -13.27 -20.98 -8.63
C GLU A 139 -12.15 -22.02 -8.77
N GLU A 140 -10.89 -21.66 -8.49
CA GLU A 140 -9.75 -22.58 -8.51
C GLU A 140 -9.87 -23.63 -7.39
N VAL A 141 -10.27 -23.22 -6.18
CA VAL A 141 -10.58 -24.13 -5.06
C VAL A 141 -11.68 -25.10 -5.44
N GLY A 142 -12.78 -24.60 -6.04
CA GLY A 142 -13.88 -25.45 -6.49
C GLY A 142 -13.44 -26.53 -7.48
N LYS A 143 -12.61 -26.18 -8.45
CA LYS A 143 -12.04 -27.12 -9.45
C LYS A 143 -11.15 -28.18 -8.80
N ILE A 144 -10.26 -27.77 -7.89
CA ILE A 144 -9.31 -28.70 -7.26
C ILE A 144 -10.01 -29.61 -6.24
N ALA A 145 -10.94 -29.05 -5.49
CA ALA A 145 -11.68 -29.76 -4.45
C ALA A 145 -12.88 -30.57 -4.96
N ASP A 146 -13.24 -30.40 -6.24
CA ASP A 146 -14.47 -30.94 -6.86
C ASP A 146 -15.73 -30.50 -6.09
N LEU A 147 -15.87 -29.18 -5.89
CA LEU A 147 -16.95 -28.54 -5.15
C LEU A 147 -17.69 -27.51 -6.01
N ASP A 148 -19.02 -27.43 -5.83
CA ASP A 148 -19.79 -26.30 -6.38
C ASP A 148 -19.68 -25.06 -5.50
N VAL A 149 -18.86 -24.11 -5.92
CA VAL A 149 -18.68 -22.82 -5.24
C VAL A 149 -19.65 -21.73 -5.74
N ALA A 150 -20.50 -22.04 -6.73
CA ALA A 150 -21.46 -21.09 -7.28
C ALA A 150 -22.43 -20.50 -6.23
N PRO A 151 -22.87 -21.23 -5.19
CA PRO A 151 -23.70 -20.64 -4.14
C PRO A 151 -22.99 -19.51 -3.37
N VAL A 152 -21.67 -19.67 -3.07
CA VAL A 152 -20.87 -18.65 -2.39
C VAL A 152 -20.71 -17.44 -3.29
N LEU A 153 -20.34 -17.66 -4.55
CA LEU A 153 -20.14 -16.58 -5.54
C LEU A 153 -21.47 -15.84 -5.84
N ARG A 154 -22.61 -16.55 -5.92
CA ARG A 154 -23.92 -15.92 -6.09
C ARG A 154 -24.32 -15.08 -4.90
N ARG A 155 -24.07 -15.54 -3.67
CA ARG A 155 -24.33 -14.76 -2.46
C ARG A 155 -23.55 -13.45 -2.46
N GLU A 156 -22.29 -13.47 -2.83
CA GLU A 156 -21.48 -12.26 -2.91
C GLU A 156 -21.95 -11.31 -4.03
N ARG A 157 -22.36 -11.84 -5.18
CA ARG A 157 -22.94 -11.04 -6.27
C ARG A 157 -24.35 -10.51 -5.95
N ALA A 158 -25.19 -11.30 -5.26
CA ALA A 158 -26.51 -10.85 -4.84
C ALA A 158 -26.45 -9.70 -3.85
N GLY A 159 -25.39 -9.62 -3.07
CA GLY A 159 -25.10 -8.48 -2.20
C GLY A 159 -24.80 -7.18 -2.97
N GLU A 160 -24.45 -7.26 -4.26
CA GLU A 160 -24.41 -6.09 -5.14
C GLU A 160 -25.78 -5.42 -5.29
N ALA A 161 -26.87 -6.17 -5.14
CA ALA A 161 -28.24 -5.65 -5.18
C ALA A 161 -28.84 -5.36 -3.79
N GLN A 162 -28.36 -6.05 -2.74
CA GLN A 162 -28.85 -5.93 -1.36
C GLN A 162 -27.65 -5.88 -0.41
N ALA A 163 -27.30 -4.68 0.03
CA ALA A 163 -26.10 -4.40 0.85
C ALA A 163 -25.95 -5.27 2.13
N SER A 164 -27.04 -5.92 2.61
CA SER A 164 -27.02 -6.80 3.77
C SER A 164 -26.48 -8.20 3.52
N ALA A 165 -26.30 -8.65 2.29
CA ALA A 165 -25.91 -10.00 1.93
C ALA A 165 -24.47 -10.14 1.46
N SER A 166 -23.86 -9.09 0.92
CA SER A 166 -22.45 -9.09 0.52
C SER A 166 -21.53 -8.73 1.68
N ARG A 167 -20.38 -9.39 1.74
CA ARG A 167 -19.31 -9.04 2.66
C ARG A 167 -18.46 -7.88 2.15
N SER A 168 -18.42 -7.64 0.85
CA SER A 168 -17.74 -6.51 0.25
C SER A 168 -18.71 -5.34 0.06
N LEU A 169 -18.33 -4.17 0.58
CA LEU A 169 -19.05 -2.91 0.38
C LEU A 169 -18.60 -2.15 -0.87
N LEU A 170 -17.56 -2.62 -1.56
CA LEU A 170 -17.05 -1.99 -2.79
C LEU A 170 -18.12 -1.79 -3.87
N PRO A 171 -19.01 -2.76 -4.15
CA PRO A 171 -20.08 -2.56 -5.13
C PRO A 171 -21.07 -1.46 -4.74
N TRP A 172 -21.30 -1.24 -3.44
CA TRP A 172 -22.11 -0.13 -2.96
C TRP A 172 -21.42 1.21 -3.20
N TYR A 173 -20.16 1.31 -2.82
CA TYR A 173 -19.39 2.53 -2.97
C TYR A 173 -19.21 2.93 -4.45
N SER A 174 -18.97 1.97 -5.35
CA SER A 174 -18.81 2.22 -6.79
C SER A 174 -20.03 2.87 -7.46
N ARG A 175 -21.18 2.87 -6.78
CA ARG A 175 -22.40 3.56 -7.23
C ARG A 175 -22.55 4.97 -6.67
N SER A 176 -21.69 5.38 -5.75
CA SER A 176 -21.73 6.73 -5.20
C SER A 176 -21.16 7.74 -6.20
N VAL A 177 -21.59 8.99 -6.09
CA VAL A 177 -21.09 10.09 -6.93
C VAL A 177 -19.60 10.30 -6.70
N ASP A 178 -19.14 10.10 -5.46
CA ASP A 178 -17.76 10.31 -5.07
C ASP A 178 -16.79 9.28 -5.67
N SER A 179 -17.28 8.13 -6.14
CA SER A 179 -16.46 7.12 -6.80
C SER A 179 -15.78 7.64 -8.07
N THR A 180 -16.40 8.60 -8.75
CA THR A 180 -15.82 9.21 -9.96
C THR A 180 -14.53 9.98 -9.67
N TYR A 181 -14.34 10.44 -8.43
CA TYR A 181 -13.11 11.11 -8.00
C TYR A 181 -11.88 10.20 -8.00
N LEU A 182 -12.08 8.90 -7.85
CA LEU A 182 -11.01 7.91 -7.82
C LEU A 182 -10.47 7.57 -9.22
N THR A 183 -11.32 7.68 -10.26
CA THR A 183 -10.96 7.29 -11.62
C THR A 183 -9.77 8.09 -12.15
N GLY A 184 -8.76 7.37 -12.66
CA GLY A 184 -7.57 7.97 -13.26
C GLY A 184 -6.54 8.49 -12.25
N LYS A 185 -6.75 8.33 -10.94
CA LYS A 185 -5.75 8.67 -9.91
C LYS A 185 -4.45 7.94 -10.18
N ARG A 186 -3.35 8.67 -10.13
CA ARG A 186 -2.02 8.17 -10.46
C ARG A 186 -1.39 7.51 -9.24
N VAL A 187 -1.07 6.21 -9.34
CA VAL A 187 -0.50 5.46 -8.23
C VAL A 187 0.86 4.85 -8.57
N PHE A 188 1.78 4.88 -7.62
CA PHE A 188 3.04 4.16 -7.66
C PHE A 188 2.97 2.99 -6.67
N VAL A 189 3.38 1.79 -7.09
CA VAL A 189 3.25 0.56 -6.29
C VAL A 189 4.62 -0.09 -6.10
N PHE A 190 5.01 -0.31 -4.83
CA PHE A 190 6.31 -0.90 -4.51
C PHE A 190 6.25 -1.77 -3.23
N GLY A 191 7.02 -2.85 -3.16
CA GLY A 191 7.09 -3.71 -1.98
C GLY A 191 7.32 -5.18 -2.28
N ASP A 192 6.74 -6.08 -1.46
CA ASP A 192 6.72 -7.52 -1.70
C ASP A 192 5.97 -7.86 -2.99
N ALA A 193 6.52 -8.77 -3.78
CA ALA A 193 5.99 -9.05 -5.11
C ALA A 193 4.52 -9.48 -5.12
N THR A 194 4.09 -10.33 -4.18
CA THR A 194 2.70 -10.78 -4.07
C THR A 194 1.75 -9.59 -3.85
N HIS A 195 2.08 -8.72 -2.89
CA HIS A 195 1.27 -7.54 -2.59
C HIS A 195 1.30 -6.52 -3.73
N VAL A 196 2.46 -6.32 -4.35
CA VAL A 196 2.63 -5.39 -5.48
C VAL A 196 1.80 -5.82 -6.68
N LEU A 197 1.87 -7.10 -7.07
CA LEU A 197 1.08 -7.63 -8.20
C LEU A 197 -0.42 -7.50 -7.94
N ALA A 198 -0.86 -7.84 -6.73
CA ALA A 198 -2.25 -7.70 -6.32
C ALA A 198 -2.69 -6.24 -6.28
N ALA A 199 -1.90 -5.37 -5.65
CA ALA A 199 -2.21 -3.95 -5.53
C ALA A 199 -2.29 -3.25 -6.89
N ALA A 200 -1.36 -3.55 -7.80
CA ALA A 200 -1.38 -3.00 -9.15
C ALA A 200 -2.64 -3.44 -9.94
N ARG A 201 -3.06 -4.71 -9.76
CA ARG A 201 -4.29 -5.23 -10.36
C ARG A 201 -5.54 -4.56 -9.77
N ILE A 202 -5.65 -4.48 -8.43
CA ILE A 202 -6.77 -3.80 -7.76
C ILE A 202 -6.85 -2.33 -8.20
N ALA A 203 -5.72 -1.63 -8.18
CA ALA A 203 -5.65 -0.22 -8.57
C ALA A 203 -6.22 -0.01 -9.97
N LYS A 204 -5.79 -0.84 -10.93
CA LYS A 204 -6.22 -0.72 -12.34
C LYS A 204 -7.62 -1.25 -12.58
N ASP A 205 -7.89 -2.51 -12.17
CA ASP A 205 -9.06 -3.25 -12.65
C ASP A 205 -10.28 -3.10 -11.72
N GLU A 206 -10.09 -2.76 -10.44
CA GLU A 206 -11.17 -2.62 -9.46
C GLU A 206 -11.47 -1.16 -9.09
N LEU A 207 -10.44 -0.28 -9.01
CA LEU A 207 -10.59 1.11 -8.59
C LEU A 207 -10.45 2.13 -9.75
N GLY A 208 -10.03 1.69 -10.94
CA GLY A 208 -9.87 2.56 -12.10
C GLY A 208 -8.71 3.56 -11.98
N PHE A 209 -7.72 3.25 -11.14
CA PHE A 209 -6.51 4.06 -11.01
C PHE A 209 -5.58 3.89 -12.22
N THR A 210 -4.71 4.85 -12.45
CA THR A 210 -3.62 4.77 -13.41
C THR A 210 -2.34 4.39 -12.69
N VAL A 211 -1.87 3.16 -12.86
CA VAL A 211 -0.56 2.72 -12.32
C VAL A 211 0.53 3.40 -13.14
N VAL A 212 1.32 4.28 -12.52
CA VAL A 212 2.39 5.04 -13.19
C VAL A 212 3.78 4.44 -12.98
N GLY A 213 3.91 3.52 -12.03
CA GLY A 213 5.13 2.77 -11.79
C GLY A 213 4.87 1.59 -10.86
N ILE A 214 5.62 0.52 -11.06
CA ILE A 214 5.53 -0.71 -10.29
C ILE A 214 6.94 -1.23 -10.00
N GLY A 215 7.19 -1.71 -8.78
CA GLY A 215 8.50 -2.22 -8.44
C GLY A 215 8.54 -3.13 -7.22
N THR A 216 9.68 -3.77 -7.01
CA THR A 216 9.94 -4.64 -5.87
C THR A 216 11.40 -4.63 -5.47
N TYR A 217 11.66 -4.82 -4.19
CA TYR A 217 13.01 -5.07 -3.68
C TYR A 217 13.40 -6.57 -3.78
N SER A 218 12.47 -7.45 -4.11
CA SER A 218 12.69 -8.90 -4.22
C SER A 218 13.15 -9.29 -5.61
N ARG A 219 14.47 -9.39 -5.82
CA ARG A 219 15.07 -9.72 -7.14
C ARG A 219 14.63 -11.09 -7.66
N GLU A 220 14.30 -12.02 -6.77
CA GLU A 220 13.80 -13.36 -7.10
C GLU A 220 12.46 -13.34 -7.84
N TYR A 221 11.67 -12.29 -7.64
CA TYR A 221 10.37 -12.07 -8.29
C TYR A 221 10.39 -10.98 -9.37
N ALA A 222 11.58 -10.58 -9.84
CA ALA A 222 11.73 -9.56 -10.87
C ALA A 222 10.96 -9.88 -12.17
N ARG A 223 10.89 -11.18 -12.55
CA ARG A 223 10.22 -11.59 -13.79
C ARG A 223 8.71 -11.32 -13.74
N PRO A 224 7.93 -11.79 -12.75
CA PRO A 224 6.50 -11.48 -12.66
C PRO A 224 6.22 -9.97 -12.60
N ILE A 225 7.05 -9.21 -11.91
CA ILE A 225 6.90 -7.75 -11.83
C ILE A 225 7.12 -7.09 -13.19
N ARG A 226 8.13 -7.51 -13.95
CA ARG A 226 8.37 -7.00 -15.33
C ARG A 226 7.23 -7.35 -16.27
N GLU A 227 6.68 -8.56 -16.17
CA GLU A 227 5.53 -8.99 -16.95
C GLU A 227 4.30 -8.14 -16.63
N ALA A 228 4.02 -7.86 -15.36
CA ALA A 228 2.93 -6.98 -14.93
C ALA A 228 3.14 -5.53 -15.38
N ALA A 229 4.36 -5.00 -15.23
CA ALA A 229 4.71 -3.66 -15.70
C ALA A 229 4.48 -3.49 -17.20
N ALA A 230 4.96 -4.47 -18.00
CA ALA A 230 4.76 -4.47 -19.44
C ALA A 230 3.27 -4.51 -19.84
N ALA A 231 2.44 -5.29 -19.14
CA ALA A 231 0.99 -5.33 -19.35
C ALA A 231 0.28 -4.01 -18.98
N MET A 232 0.89 -3.17 -18.17
CA MET A 232 0.41 -1.85 -17.78
C MET A 232 1.04 -0.72 -18.60
N GLY A 233 2.02 -1.02 -19.47
CA GLY A 233 2.74 -0.03 -20.26
C GLY A 233 3.70 0.85 -19.44
N VAL A 234 4.20 0.35 -18.30
CA VAL A 234 5.14 1.05 -17.42
C VAL A 234 6.45 0.28 -17.27
N GLU A 235 7.48 0.97 -16.80
CA GLU A 235 8.76 0.36 -16.50
C GLU A 235 8.78 -0.24 -15.09
N ALA A 236 9.35 -1.45 -14.94
CA ALA A 236 9.50 -2.13 -13.67
C ALA A 236 10.75 -1.66 -12.93
N LEU A 237 10.61 -1.22 -11.68
CA LEU A 237 11.71 -0.90 -10.80
C LEU A 237 12.08 -2.11 -9.92
N ILE A 238 13.27 -2.69 -10.14
CA ILE A 238 13.77 -3.82 -9.33
C ILE A 238 15.00 -3.33 -8.56
N SER A 239 14.76 -2.77 -7.41
CA SER A 239 15.82 -2.14 -6.61
C SER A 239 15.58 -2.34 -5.11
N ASP A 240 16.66 -2.42 -4.35
CA ASP A 240 16.67 -2.36 -2.89
C ASP A 240 17.34 -1.08 -2.36
N ASP A 241 17.69 -0.18 -3.27
CA ASP A 241 18.17 1.16 -2.95
C ASP A 241 16.99 2.13 -2.82
N TYR A 242 16.73 2.58 -1.60
CA TYR A 242 15.62 3.49 -1.32
C TYR A 242 15.81 4.89 -1.96
N LEU A 243 17.03 5.29 -2.29
CA LEU A 243 17.29 6.56 -2.99
C LEU A 243 16.85 6.48 -4.46
N GLU A 244 17.11 5.35 -5.12
CA GLU A 244 16.62 5.10 -6.47
C GLU A 244 15.09 5.06 -6.50
N VAL A 245 14.46 4.43 -5.50
CA VAL A 245 13.00 4.43 -5.35
C VAL A 245 12.45 5.83 -5.14
N GLU A 246 13.09 6.65 -4.26
CA GLU A 246 12.70 8.03 -4.01
C GLU A 246 12.79 8.89 -5.28
N GLN A 247 13.90 8.80 -6.00
CA GLN A 247 14.06 9.49 -7.27
C GLN A 247 12.95 9.12 -8.26
N ARG A 248 12.64 7.83 -8.38
CA ARG A 248 11.60 7.36 -9.30
C ARG A 248 10.21 7.84 -8.89
N VAL A 249 9.87 7.85 -7.61
CA VAL A 249 8.61 8.41 -7.10
C VAL A 249 8.53 9.91 -7.40
N ALA A 250 9.61 10.66 -7.20
CA ALA A 250 9.67 12.09 -7.48
C ALA A 250 9.48 12.40 -8.99
N GLU A 251 10.12 11.61 -9.87
CA GLU A 251 9.99 11.74 -11.33
C GLU A 251 8.57 11.45 -11.82
N LEU A 252 7.97 10.39 -11.30
CA LEU A 252 6.63 9.96 -11.70
C LEU A 252 5.52 10.81 -11.10
N ALA A 253 5.78 11.52 -10.01
CA ALA A 253 4.82 12.39 -9.30
C ALA A 253 3.43 11.74 -9.14
N PRO A 254 3.30 10.59 -8.45
CA PRO A 254 2.01 9.94 -8.21
C PRO A 254 1.15 10.76 -7.26
N GLU A 255 -0.15 10.51 -7.25
CA GLU A 255 -1.11 11.06 -6.30
C GLU A 255 -1.27 10.16 -5.06
N LEU A 256 -0.85 8.91 -5.15
CA LEU A 256 -0.82 7.94 -4.05
C LEU A 256 0.39 7.02 -4.21
N VAL A 257 1.07 6.74 -3.11
CA VAL A 257 2.11 5.71 -3.04
C VAL A 257 1.55 4.52 -2.26
N LEU A 258 1.56 3.35 -2.90
CA LEU A 258 1.27 2.07 -2.28
C LEU A 258 2.61 1.37 -2.05
N GLY A 259 3.06 1.30 -0.80
CA GLY A 259 4.44 0.91 -0.53
C GLY A 259 4.63 0.19 0.80
N THR A 260 5.85 0.26 1.29
CA THR A 260 6.24 -0.22 2.62
C THR A 260 6.41 0.97 3.58
N GLN A 261 6.90 0.71 4.77
CA GLN A 261 7.32 1.79 5.68
C GLN A 261 8.36 2.71 5.03
N MET A 262 9.23 2.20 4.18
CA MET A 262 10.27 3.01 3.53
C MET A 262 9.66 4.00 2.53
N GLU A 263 8.75 3.55 1.70
CA GLU A 263 8.02 4.40 0.74
C GLU A 263 7.11 5.40 1.45
N ARG A 264 6.59 5.07 2.65
CA ARG A 264 5.86 6.04 3.48
C ARG A 264 6.75 7.21 3.91
N HIS A 265 8.03 6.97 4.25
CA HIS A 265 8.97 8.06 4.55
C HIS A 265 9.24 8.93 3.32
N ILE A 266 9.43 8.30 2.16
CA ILE A 266 9.58 8.98 0.87
C ILE A 266 8.35 9.85 0.57
N ALA A 267 7.18 9.25 0.61
CA ALA A 267 5.91 9.93 0.34
C ALA A 267 5.69 11.12 1.27
N LYS A 268 6.01 10.97 2.57
CA LYS A 268 5.92 12.07 3.55
C LYS A 268 6.85 13.23 3.20
N ARG A 269 8.09 12.97 2.75
CA ARG A 269 9.01 14.03 2.31
C ARG A 269 8.52 14.73 1.06
N LEU A 270 7.87 14.01 0.15
CA LEU A 270 7.35 14.54 -1.11
C LEU A 270 5.93 15.15 -0.97
N GLY A 271 5.30 15.03 0.21
CA GLY A 271 3.93 15.52 0.44
C GLY A 271 2.86 14.71 -0.31
N VAL A 272 3.09 13.41 -0.53
CA VAL A 272 2.17 12.51 -1.22
C VAL A 272 1.51 11.57 -0.22
N PRO A 273 0.19 11.30 -0.31
CA PRO A 273 -0.46 10.26 0.47
C PRO A 273 0.20 8.89 0.25
N CYS A 274 0.26 8.08 1.32
CA CYS A 274 0.81 6.72 1.25
C CYS A 274 -0.03 5.74 2.04
N ALA A 275 -0.25 4.56 1.47
CA ALA A 275 -0.76 3.39 2.18
C ALA A 275 0.29 2.28 2.20
N VAL A 276 0.50 1.66 3.38
CA VAL A 276 1.42 0.53 3.52
C VAL A 276 0.69 -0.75 3.12
N ILE A 277 1.28 -1.48 2.16
CA ILE A 277 0.71 -2.70 1.57
C ILE A 277 1.51 -3.96 1.87
N SER A 278 2.77 -3.83 2.28
CA SER A 278 3.65 -4.98 2.61
C SER A 278 4.76 -4.60 3.58
N ALA A 279 5.48 -5.60 4.10
CA ALA A 279 6.69 -5.39 4.88
C ALA A 279 7.81 -4.74 4.04
N PRO A 280 8.76 -4.02 4.68
CA PRO A 280 8.85 -3.73 6.11
C PRO A 280 7.77 -2.78 6.63
N ILE A 281 7.36 -3.01 7.89
CA ILE A 281 6.26 -2.29 8.55
C ILE A 281 6.70 -1.67 9.87
N HIS A 282 5.94 -0.69 10.35
CA HIS A 282 6.06 -0.12 11.69
C HIS A 282 4.87 -0.56 12.56
N VAL A 283 4.97 -0.40 13.87
CA VAL A 283 3.91 -0.76 14.83
C VAL A 283 2.54 -0.15 14.48
N GLN A 284 2.53 1.06 13.91
CA GLN A 284 1.29 1.72 13.47
C GLN A 284 0.59 1.01 12.30
N ASP A 285 1.28 0.10 11.60
CA ASP A 285 0.73 -0.65 10.47
C ASP A 285 0.10 -1.98 10.93
N VAL A 286 0.19 -2.27 12.23
CA VAL A 286 -0.39 -3.46 12.87
C VAL A 286 -1.67 -3.05 13.60
N PRO A 287 -2.85 -3.15 12.96
CA PRO A 287 -4.10 -2.76 13.59
C PRO A 287 -4.49 -3.74 14.70
N ALA A 288 -5.13 -3.21 15.76
CA ALA A 288 -5.65 -4.06 16.84
C ALA A 288 -6.90 -4.86 16.40
N ARG A 289 -7.63 -4.37 15.40
CA ARG A 289 -8.80 -5.04 14.84
C ARG A 289 -8.40 -6.04 13.78
N HIS A 290 -9.30 -7.01 13.52
CA HIS A 290 -9.21 -7.87 12.34
C HIS A 290 -9.14 -7.02 11.07
N SER A 291 -8.04 -7.14 10.34
CA SER A 291 -7.73 -6.29 9.21
C SER A 291 -6.91 -7.05 8.16
N PRO A 292 -7.54 -8.03 7.47
CA PRO A 292 -6.88 -8.83 6.46
C PRO A 292 -6.56 -8.01 5.20
N GLN A 293 -5.72 -8.57 4.35
CA GLN A 293 -5.52 -8.13 2.97
C GLN A 293 -6.20 -9.08 1.97
N MET A 294 -6.52 -10.31 2.41
CA MET A 294 -7.09 -11.36 1.60
C MET A 294 -8.61 -11.46 1.81
N GLY A 295 -9.28 -12.04 0.81
CA GLY A 295 -10.72 -12.25 0.83
C GLY A 295 -11.53 -10.99 0.58
N PHE A 296 -12.85 -11.10 0.69
CA PHE A 296 -13.77 -9.98 0.50
C PHE A 296 -13.65 -8.92 1.59
N GLU A 297 -13.39 -9.35 2.84
CA GLU A 297 -13.11 -8.41 3.93
C GLU A 297 -11.77 -7.69 3.70
N GLY A 298 -10.76 -8.40 3.18
CA GLY A 298 -9.49 -7.78 2.76
C GLY A 298 -9.68 -6.70 1.71
N ALA A 299 -10.58 -6.89 0.77
CA ALA A 299 -10.92 -5.87 -0.22
C ALA A 299 -11.54 -4.61 0.41
N ASN A 300 -12.39 -4.74 1.44
CA ASN A 300 -12.93 -3.61 2.21
C ASN A 300 -11.80 -2.85 2.92
N VAL A 301 -10.91 -3.57 3.61
CA VAL A 301 -9.77 -3.00 4.32
C VAL A 301 -8.83 -2.25 3.36
N ILE A 302 -8.55 -2.84 2.20
CA ILE A 302 -7.73 -2.22 1.15
C ILE A 302 -8.39 -0.91 0.69
N PHE A 303 -9.68 -0.95 0.39
CA PHE A 303 -10.43 0.22 -0.03
C PHE A 303 -10.32 1.35 0.99
N ASP A 304 -10.66 1.09 2.25
CA ASP A 304 -10.58 2.09 3.33
C ASP A 304 -9.16 2.65 3.47
N THR A 305 -8.16 1.77 3.45
CA THR A 305 -6.75 2.16 3.66
C THR A 305 -6.21 3.03 2.51
N TRP A 306 -6.67 2.82 1.28
CA TRP A 306 -6.15 3.56 0.12
C TRP A 306 -6.97 4.82 -0.17
N VAL A 307 -8.28 4.76 0.02
CA VAL A 307 -9.19 5.85 -0.33
C VAL A 307 -9.15 6.97 0.71
N HIS A 308 -9.12 6.64 2.01
CA HIS A 308 -9.10 7.66 3.05
C HIS A 308 -7.93 8.65 2.90
N PRO A 309 -6.67 8.24 2.71
CA PRO A 309 -5.58 9.18 2.49
C PRO A 309 -5.74 10.07 1.24
N LEU A 310 -6.37 9.54 0.17
CA LEU A 310 -6.67 10.31 -1.03
C LEU A 310 -7.75 11.37 -0.79
N MET A 311 -8.80 11.01 -0.04
CA MET A 311 -9.91 11.92 0.26
C MET A 311 -9.48 13.02 1.25
N MET A 312 -8.64 12.71 2.23
CA MET A 312 -8.06 13.71 3.14
C MET A 312 -7.29 14.79 2.38
N GLY A 313 -6.54 14.41 1.34
CA GLY A 313 -5.85 15.37 0.47
C GLY A 313 -6.81 16.30 -0.30
N LEU A 314 -8.03 15.87 -0.57
CA LEU A 314 -9.06 16.71 -1.17
C LEU A 314 -9.53 17.81 -0.20
N GLU A 315 -9.76 17.47 1.07
CA GLU A 315 -10.14 18.45 2.09
C GLU A 315 -9.06 19.52 2.27
N GLU A 316 -7.80 19.13 2.39
CA GLU A 316 -6.69 20.08 2.46
C GLU A 316 -6.63 21.00 1.23
N HIS A 317 -6.89 20.45 0.03
CA HIS A 317 -6.94 21.20 -1.20
C HIS A 317 -8.10 22.21 -1.20
N LEU A 318 -9.28 21.82 -0.76
CA LEU A 318 -10.45 22.71 -0.65
C LEU A 318 -10.20 23.82 0.36
N LEU A 319 -9.68 23.51 1.53
CA LEU A 319 -9.32 24.52 2.54
C LEU A 319 -8.28 25.51 2.00
N HIS A 320 -7.31 25.03 1.23
CA HIS A 320 -6.31 25.91 0.63
C HIS A 320 -6.85 26.75 -0.52
N MET A 321 -7.74 26.18 -1.34
CA MET A 321 -8.39 26.86 -2.46
C MET A 321 -9.32 27.99 -2.00
N PHE A 322 -10.02 27.77 -0.88
CA PHE A 322 -10.98 28.73 -0.30
C PHE A 322 -10.38 29.51 0.88
N LYS A 323 -9.05 29.54 1.01
CA LYS A 323 -8.34 30.21 2.11
C LYS A 323 -8.72 31.68 2.27
N ASP A 324 -8.98 32.36 1.17
CA ASP A 324 -9.33 33.78 1.15
C ASP A 324 -10.85 34.03 1.16
N ASP A 325 -11.65 32.96 1.19
CA ASP A 325 -13.09 33.07 1.32
C ASP A 325 -13.49 33.41 2.76
N PHE A 326 -14.65 34.03 2.93
CA PHE A 326 -15.14 34.57 4.21
C PHE A 326 -15.12 33.54 5.36
N GLU A 327 -15.36 32.27 5.07
CA GLU A 327 -15.36 31.19 6.07
C GLU A 327 -14.00 30.51 6.26
N PHE A 328 -13.11 30.60 5.26
CA PHE A 328 -11.84 29.84 5.21
C PHE A 328 -10.59 30.74 5.21
N ALA A 329 -10.76 32.07 5.33
CA ALA A 329 -9.64 33.00 5.40
C ALA A 329 -8.80 32.77 6.68
N ASP A 330 -7.48 32.98 6.58
CA ASP A 330 -6.60 32.91 7.76
C ASP A 330 -7.09 33.86 8.87
N GLY A 331 -7.40 33.28 10.03
CA GLY A 331 -7.96 34.00 11.16
C GLY A 331 -9.49 34.12 11.17
N ALA A 332 -10.20 33.57 10.17
CA ALA A 332 -11.65 33.47 10.24
C ALA A 332 -12.06 32.52 11.36
N THR A 333 -13.00 32.93 12.18
CA THR A 333 -13.63 32.05 13.18
C THR A 333 -14.79 31.31 12.53
N PRO A 334 -14.98 30.01 12.83
CA PRO A 334 -16.12 29.24 12.31
C PRO A 334 -17.44 29.99 12.55
N SER A 335 -18.32 30.02 11.55
CA SER A 335 -19.57 30.79 11.57
C SER A 335 -20.47 30.50 12.79
N HIS A 336 -20.45 29.23 13.27
CA HIS A 336 -21.19 28.82 14.47
C HIS A 336 -20.60 29.36 15.78
N LEU A 337 -19.34 29.82 15.79
CA LEU A 337 -18.73 30.45 16.97
C LEU A 337 -18.96 31.96 17.02
N HIS A 338 -19.37 32.60 15.91
CA HIS A 338 -19.70 34.03 15.90
C HIS A 338 -20.92 34.39 16.77
N ALA A 339 -21.85 33.44 16.91
CA ALA A 339 -23.03 33.65 17.79
C ALA A 339 -22.65 33.75 19.28
N THR A 340 -21.68 32.95 19.72
CA THR A 340 -21.16 32.96 21.10
C THR A 340 -20.30 34.17 21.40
N ALA A 341 -19.53 34.67 20.40
CA ALA A 341 -18.72 35.88 20.58
C ALA A 341 -19.57 37.14 20.71
N LYS A 342 -20.71 37.25 20.02
CA LYS A 342 -21.65 38.37 20.17
C LYS A 342 -22.33 38.38 21.54
N HIS A 343 -22.63 37.22 22.12
CA HIS A 343 -23.18 37.13 23.49
C HIS A 343 -22.14 37.45 24.56
N ALA A 344 -20.87 37.11 24.35
CA ALA A 344 -19.80 37.46 25.31
C ALA A 344 -19.48 38.97 25.34
N ALA A 345 -19.66 39.69 24.21
CA ALA A 345 -19.42 41.13 24.14
C ALA A 345 -20.53 41.98 24.78
N THR A 346 -21.71 41.41 25.07
CA THR A 346 -22.87 42.09 25.68
C THR A 346 -23.03 41.77 27.18
N ALA A 347 -22.16 40.95 27.79
CA ALA A 347 -22.20 40.69 29.21
C ALA A 347 -21.55 41.86 30.01
N PRO A 348 -22.20 42.32 31.10
CA PRO A 348 -21.64 43.42 31.90
C PRO A 348 -20.33 43.01 32.57
N ALA A 349 -19.42 43.99 32.69
CA ALA A 349 -18.02 43.81 33.11
C ALA A 349 -17.81 43.27 34.56
N ALA A 350 -18.86 42.96 35.27
CA ALA A 350 -18.80 42.46 36.67
C ALA A 350 -18.57 40.93 36.81
N GLU A 351 -18.66 40.15 35.71
CA GLU A 351 -18.52 38.70 35.77
C GLU A 351 -17.18 38.15 35.23
N ARG A 352 -16.18 39.01 35.08
CA ARG A 352 -14.82 38.57 34.67
C ARG A 352 -13.97 38.23 35.92
N ALA A 353 -14.44 37.27 36.72
CA ALA A 353 -13.58 36.60 37.70
C ALA A 353 -12.89 35.41 36.97
N GLY A 354 -11.56 35.42 36.96
CA GLY A 354 -10.74 34.41 36.28
C GLY A 354 -10.93 33.01 36.85
N PRO A 355 -10.48 31.98 36.13
CA PRO A 355 -10.65 30.59 36.51
C PRO A 355 -9.93 30.31 37.83
N ALA A 356 -10.65 29.70 38.79
CA ALA A 356 -10.10 29.22 40.05
C ALA A 356 -9.04 28.13 39.74
N VAL A 357 -7.84 28.36 40.21
CA VAL A 357 -6.76 27.37 40.23
C VAL A 357 -7.15 26.28 41.23
N ILE A 358 -7.45 25.11 40.76
CA ILE A 358 -7.59 23.91 41.57
C ILE A 358 -6.17 23.42 41.89
N THR A 359 -5.69 23.69 43.08
CA THR A 359 -4.49 23.09 43.65
C THR A 359 -4.81 21.68 44.10
N ALA A 360 -4.27 20.68 43.44
CA ALA A 360 -4.24 19.31 43.95
C ALA A 360 -3.11 19.18 44.97
N SER A 361 -3.43 18.71 46.17
CA SER A 361 -2.46 18.36 47.20
C SER A 361 -1.70 17.09 46.87
N PRO A 362 -0.41 16.98 47.27
CA PRO A 362 0.41 15.83 46.96
C PRO A 362 0.11 14.66 47.91
N GLY A 363 -0.04 13.46 47.35
CA GLY A 363 -0.04 12.20 48.09
C GLY A 363 1.31 11.51 47.92
N ASP A 364 1.93 11.16 49.02
CA ASP A 364 3.22 10.52 49.18
C ASP A 364 3.32 9.15 48.55
N GLY A 365 4.49 8.81 48.02
CA GLY A 365 4.86 7.49 47.56
C GLY A 365 6.22 7.47 46.84
N ASP A 366 7.22 7.13 47.58
CA ASP A 366 8.67 7.13 47.40
C ASP A 366 9.18 5.96 46.55
N PRO A 367 10.53 5.78 46.41
CA PRO A 367 11.30 6.14 45.18
C PRO A 367 12.02 4.94 44.53
N ASP A 368 12.91 5.30 43.58
CA ASP A 368 14.01 4.54 43.01
C ASP A 368 13.70 3.42 42.00
N GLU A 369 13.99 3.78 40.73
CA GLU A 369 14.94 2.99 39.94
C GLU A 369 15.43 3.83 38.74
N ASP A 370 16.72 4.09 38.77
CA ASP A 370 17.54 4.72 37.73
C ASP A 370 17.58 3.84 36.48
N ILE A 371 17.22 4.38 35.31
CA ILE A 371 17.66 3.84 34.04
C ILE A 371 18.30 4.97 33.23
N GLU A 372 19.62 4.90 33.18
CA GLU A 372 20.50 5.76 32.38
C GLU A 372 20.17 5.73 30.89
N ALA A 373 20.12 6.89 30.29
CA ALA A 373 20.10 7.09 28.84
C ALA A 373 21.55 7.05 28.32
N PRO A 374 21.84 6.40 27.19
CA PRO A 374 23.15 6.55 26.56
C PRO A 374 23.24 7.80 25.71
N GLU A 375 24.33 8.51 25.92
CA GLU A 375 24.77 9.75 25.30
C GLU A 375 24.89 9.66 23.75
N ALA A 376 24.63 10.81 23.15
CA ALA A 376 24.88 11.10 21.75
C ALA A 376 26.38 11.15 21.43
N ALA A 377 26.82 10.44 20.41
CA ALA A 377 28.16 10.54 19.87
C ALA A 377 28.23 11.55 18.71
N SER A 378 29.15 12.42 18.87
CA SER A 378 29.64 13.57 18.13
C SER A 378 29.68 13.47 16.61
N ALA A 379 29.42 14.62 16.02
CA ALA A 379 29.73 15.03 14.65
C ALA A 379 31.22 14.94 14.31
N VAL A 380 31.50 14.42 13.13
CA VAL A 380 32.80 14.62 12.46
C VAL A 380 32.55 15.48 11.22
N GLY A 381 33.16 16.66 11.24
CA GLY A 381 33.16 17.57 10.10
C GLY A 381 34.09 17.04 9.01
N LEU A 382 33.71 17.26 7.76
CA LEU A 382 34.61 17.19 6.63
C LEU A 382 34.57 18.53 5.87
N THR A 383 35.78 19.02 5.70
CA THR A 383 36.19 20.26 5.09
C THR A 383 35.96 20.28 3.59
N GLU A 384 35.59 21.48 3.10
CA GLU A 384 35.59 21.88 1.69
C GLU A 384 37.00 21.78 1.10
N GLU A 385 37.15 21.23 -0.09
CA GLU A 385 38.25 21.52 -1.00
C GLU A 385 37.68 21.97 -2.37
N GLU A 386 38.01 23.21 -2.69
CA GLU A 386 37.86 23.80 -4.01
C GLU A 386 38.90 23.19 -4.98
N SER A 387 38.52 22.95 -6.22
CA SER A 387 39.45 22.89 -7.33
C SER A 387 38.89 23.52 -8.60
N GLU A 388 39.61 24.53 -9.03
CA GLU A 388 39.42 25.32 -10.26
C GLU A 388 39.72 24.51 -11.53
N GLY A 389 39.00 24.87 -12.59
CA GLY A 389 39.50 25.24 -13.92
C GLY A 389 39.81 24.14 -14.93
N THR A 390 39.19 24.16 -16.11
CA THR A 390 39.80 24.57 -17.38
C THR A 390 38.84 24.35 -18.57
N ASP A 391 38.70 25.45 -19.33
CA ASP A 391 38.50 25.66 -20.80
C ASP A 391 38.05 24.51 -21.74
N GLU A 392 36.90 24.83 -22.36
CA GLU A 392 36.36 24.82 -23.75
C GLU A 392 36.94 23.84 -24.83
N PRO A 393 36.19 23.49 -25.93
CA PRO A 393 35.54 24.45 -26.83
C PRO A 393 34.16 24.06 -27.45
N ASP A 394 33.49 25.09 -27.92
CA ASP A 394 32.36 25.24 -28.85
C ASP A 394 31.88 24.06 -29.68
N VAL A 395 30.59 23.74 -29.50
CA VAL A 395 29.74 23.16 -30.55
C VAL A 395 28.48 24.01 -30.68
N VAL A 396 28.34 24.64 -31.82
CA VAL A 396 27.15 25.37 -32.23
C VAL A 396 25.96 24.45 -32.34
N VAL A 397 24.98 24.55 -31.46
CA VAL A 397 23.67 23.92 -31.58
C VAL A 397 22.61 24.99 -31.75
N ALA A 398 21.76 24.76 -32.75
CA ALA A 398 20.69 25.64 -33.20
C ALA A 398 19.82 26.16 -32.05
N ALA A 399 19.43 27.45 -32.14
CA ALA A 399 18.64 28.18 -31.18
C ALA A 399 17.34 27.45 -30.82
N ALA A 400 17.23 27.02 -29.56
CA ALA A 400 15.97 26.68 -28.95
C ALA A 400 15.05 27.88 -28.82
N PRO A 401 13.72 27.76 -28.91
CA PRO A 401 12.80 28.87 -28.75
C PRO A 401 13.00 29.54 -27.38
N ALA A 402 13.03 30.87 -27.34
CA ALA A 402 13.29 31.64 -26.14
C ALA A 402 12.33 31.26 -25.02
N THR A 403 12.85 30.58 -24.00
CA THR A 403 12.11 30.24 -22.79
C THR A 403 11.80 31.50 -22.00
N ALA A 404 10.51 31.78 -21.78
CA ALA A 404 10.07 32.91 -20.98
C ALA A 404 10.66 32.81 -19.55
N VAL A 405 11.17 33.94 -19.04
CA VAL A 405 11.85 33.98 -17.72
C VAL A 405 10.84 34.26 -16.63
N TRP A 406 10.79 33.42 -15.61
CA TRP A 406 9.96 33.59 -14.43
C TRP A 406 10.51 34.73 -13.53
N LEU A 407 9.66 35.70 -13.20
CA LEU A 407 10.01 36.73 -12.20
C LEU A 407 9.82 36.15 -10.79
N PRO A 408 10.66 36.59 -9.79
CA PRO A 408 10.59 36.10 -8.43
C PRO A 408 9.20 36.13 -7.77
N PRO A 409 8.35 37.19 -7.98
CA PRO A 409 6.98 37.17 -7.46
C PRO A 409 6.10 36.08 -8.07
N ALA A 410 6.25 35.80 -9.37
CA ALA A 410 5.49 34.75 -10.05
C ALA A 410 5.93 33.34 -9.62
N GLU A 411 7.23 33.15 -9.38
CA GLU A 411 7.73 31.90 -8.80
C GLU A 411 7.22 31.69 -7.36
N ALA A 412 7.18 32.76 -6.56
CA ALA A 412 6.63 32.69 -5.21
C ALA A 412 5.14 32.31 -5.24
N GLU A 413 4.37 32.86 -6.20
CA GLU A 413 2.97 32.54 -6.39
C GLU A 413 2.79 31.10 -6.90
N LEU A 414 3.62 30.66 -7.85
CA LEU A 414 3.63 29.25 -8.31
C LEU A 414 3.94 28.25 -7.17
N ARG A 415 4.79 28.63 -6.22
CA ARG A 415 5.09 27.79 -5.05
C ARG A 415 3.90 27.60 -4.11
N LYS A 416 2.94 28.52 -4.09
CA LYS A 416 1.70 28.40 -3.33
C LYS A 416 0.75 27.37 -3.96
N ILE A 417 0.90 27.06 -5.25
CA ILE A 417 0.12 26.05 -5.93
C ILE A 417 0.53 24.65 -5.40
N PRO A 418 -0.42 23.78 -5.02
CA PRO A 418 -0.14 22.43 -4.58
C PRO A 418 0.81 21.71 -5.55
N PHE A 419 1.82 21.02 -5.02
CA PHE A 419 2.94 20.52 -5.81
C PHE A 419 2.49 19.59 -6.95
N PHE A 420 1.41 18.81 -6.77
CA PHE A 420 0.88 17.87 -7.77
C PHE A 420 0.24 18.56 -8.99
N VAL A 421 -0.23 19.80 -8.88
CA VAL A 421 -0.68 20.62 -10.03
C VAL A 421 0.34 21.66 -10.46
N ARG A 422 1.34 21.94 -9.62
CA ARG A 422 2.36 22.97 -9.87
C ARG A 422 3.10 22.75 -11.19
N GLY A 423 3.48 21.50 -11.50
CA GLY A 423 4.13 21.16 -12.75
C GLY A 423 3.24 21.39 -13.98
N LYS A 424 1.93 21.12 -13.85
CA LYS A 424 0.94 21.41 -14.90
C LYS A 424 0.72 22.92 -15.03
N ALA A 425 0.57 23.62 -13.92
CA ALA A 425 0.41 25.07 -13.90
C ALA A 425 1.63 25.76 -14.53
N ARG A 426 2.85 25.34 -14.18
CA ARG A 426 4.09 25.85 -14.76
C ARG A 426 4.13 25.65 -16.27
N ARG A 427 3.93 24.45 -16.77
CA ARG A 427 3.90 24.14 -18.20
C ARG A 427 2.81 24.91 -18.95
N ASN A 428 1.63 25.03 -18.39
CA ASN A 428 0.54 25.78 -18.98
C ASN A 428 0.87 27.28 -19.06
N THR A 429 1.47 27.85 -18.00
CA THR A 429 1.89 29.25 -17.98
C THR A 429 3.03 29.51 -18.97
N GLU A 430 4.02 28.62 -19.05
CA GLU A 430 5.11 28.71 -20.02
C GLU A 430 4.60 28.59 -21.45
N ARG A 431 3.67 27.67 -21.73
CA ARG A 431 3.01 27.56 -23.03
C ARG A 431 2.21 28.84 -23.38
N TYR A 432 1.40 29.30 -22.42
CA TYR A 432 0.65 30.56 -22.59
C TYR A 432 1.57 31.73 -22.92
N ALA A 433 2.69 31.84 -22.22
CA ALA A 433 3.68 32.88 -22.45
C ALA A 433 4.28 32.78 -23.87
N VAL A 434 4.63 31.57 -24.32
CA VAL A 434 5.14 31.34 -25.68
C VAL A 434 4.08 31.71 -26.74
N ASP A 435 2.84 31.22 -26.56
CA ASP A 435 1.73 31.43 -27.49
C ASP A 435 1.36 32.94 -27.63
N HIS A 436 1.61 33.72 -26.58
CA HIS A 436 1.31 35.19 -26.54
C HIS A 436 2.57 36.07 -26.65
N GLY A 437 3.74 35.51 -26.95
CA GLY A 437 4.99 36.27 -27.12
C GLY A 437 5.48 36.96 -25.84
N ILE A 438 5.12 36.44 -24.66
CA ILE A 438 5.49 37.01 -23.37
C ILE A 438 6.89 36.47 -22.99
N THR A 439 7.85 37.38 -22.84
CA THR A 439 9.24 37.03 -22.50
C THR A 439 9.51 36.98 -20.99
N GLN A 440 8.63 37.56 -20.16
CA GLN A 440 8.75 37.56 -18.71
C GLN A 440 7.42 37.15 -18.08
N ILE A 441 7.44 36.06 -17.31
CA ILE A 441 6.25 35.54 -16.62
C ILE A 441 6.07 36.32 -15.31
N THR A 442 5.00 37.07 -15.24
CA THR A 442 4.54 37.81 -14.05
C THR A 442 3.45 37.04 -13.32
N VAL A 443 3.02 37.51 -12.15
CA VAL A 443 1.87 36.97 -11.42
C VAL A 443 0.60 37.04 -12.28
N ASP A 444 0.41 38.16 -13.00
CA ASP A 444 -0.75 38.32 -13.89
C ASP A 444 -0.73 37.31 -15.03
N THR A 445 0.44 37.06 -15.65
CA THR A 445 0.61 36.02 -16.66
C THR A 445 0.21 34.61 -16.13
N LEU A 446 0.53 34.32 -14.87
CA LEU A 446 0.14 33.05 -14.24
C LEU A 446 -1.39 32.94 -14.09
N TYR A 447 -2.05 34.01 -13.69
CA TYR A 447 -3.51 34.06 -13.56
C TYR A 447 -4.23 34.06 -14.91
N ASP A 448 -3.70 34.74 -15.91
CA ASP A 448 -4.24 34.71 -17.28
C ASP A 448 -4.14 33.34 -17.90
N ALA A 449 -3.01 32.64 -17.73
CA ALA A 449 -2.85 31.27 -18.15
C ALA A 449 -3.83 30.34 -17.42
N LYS A 450 -4.05 30.55 -16.12
CA LYS A 450 -5.05 29.80 -15.34
C LYS A 450 -6.47 30.03 -15.91
N ALA A 451 -6.84 31.26 -16.21
CA ALA A 451 -8.14 31.59 -16.80
C ALA A 451 -8.32 30.98 -18.20
N HIS A 452 -7.24 30.91 -18.99
CA HIS A 452 -7.24 30.38 -20.35
C HIS A 452 -7.41 28.83 -20.36
N TYR A 453 -6.71 28.11 -19.45
CA TYR A 453 -6.75 26.64 -19.39
C TYR A 453 -7.67 26.07 -18.31
N GLY A 454 -8.36 26.91 -17.55
CA GLY A 454 -9.25 26.51 -16.45
C GLY A 454 -10.74 26.40 -16.85
N ARG A 455 -11.04 26.40 -18.17
CA ARG A 455 -12.39 26.19 -18.72
C ARG A 455 -12.64 24.75 -19.08
#